data_cae5ef616837f0e0d5372865f12bf2b0
#
_entry.id   cae5ef616837f0e0d5372865f12bf2b0
#
_cell.length_a   1.000
_cell.length_b   1.000
_cell.length_c   1.000
_cell.angle_alpha   90.00
_cell.angle_beta   90.00
_cell.angle_gamma   90.00
#
_symmetry.space_group_name_H-M   'P 1'
#
loop_
_entity.id
_entity.type
_entity.pdbx_description
1 polymer ?
#
loop_
_entity_poly.entity_id
_entity_poly.type
_entity_poly.pdbx_seq_one_letter_code
_entity_poly.pdbx_strand_id
1 'polypeptide(L)'
;MITRRTLVAGMTAGATIAATAARAQSWKAKYPELIYAVCPAENASGVNDRYAPFIEYLTRTIGTKVTLRIANDYAAVIEGQRSGNIHIGTYGPAAFARARLTGVKTDAFVIEVNSDGSKGYYSVFYVKASSPYQKIEDLKGKNLALVDPNSTSGYNMPLYTLNKMGITASKFFNKEEITGSHENAVLALAQGTVDVAANWWNAPDDSNLTRMLNKNMVKDSNGNPLKQSDFRIILKSDIIINSPTAMLENLPPDLKTAIKSAFLDAATKDKAAFEKLSDGKDQPWQTVDNAAYNDTIKLIQFVDGLRKKAA
;
A
#
# COMPACT_ATOMS: atom_id res chain seq x y z
N MET A 1 -55.32 13.88 -34.97
CA MET A 1 -55.75 14.24 -33.60
C MET A 1 -54.84 13.55 -32.59
N ILE A 2 -53.94 14.29 -31.97
CA ILE A 2 -53.07 13.80 -30.95
C ILE A 2 -53.87 13.80 -29.63
N THR A 3 -54.12 12.63 -29.05
CA THR A 3 -54.92 12.51 -27.84
C THR A 3 -54.16 12.99 -26.61
N ARG A 4 -54.86 13.67 -25.67
CA ARG A 4 -54.30 14.18 -24.38
C ARG A 4 -53.52 13.13 -23.56
N ARG A 5 -53.73 11.82 -23.78
CA ARG A 5 -53.02 10.76 -23.12
C ARG A 5 -51.55 10.59 -23.56
N THR A 6 -51.23 10.92 -24.81
CA THR A 6 -49.84 10.82 -25.33
C THR A 6 -48.94 11.93 -24.82
N LEU A 7 -49.49 13.09 -24.45
CA LEU A 7 -48.70 14.21 -23.89
C LEU A 7 -48.29 13.98 -22.44
N VAL A 8 -49.09 13.27 -21.64
CA VAL A 8 -48.81 13.00 -20.22
C VAL A 8 -47.72 11.92 -20.06
N ALA A 9 -47.67 10.92 -20.96
CA ALA A 9 -46.64 9.89 -20.93
C ALA A 9 -45.24 10.41 -21.32
N GLY A 10 -45.15 11.42 -22.19
CA GLY A 10 -43.88 12.04 -22.57
C GLY A 10 -43.28 12.94 -21.50
N MET A 11 -44.09 13.60 -20.67
CA MET A 11 -43.62 14.46 -19.59
C MET A 11 -43.10 13.68 -18.37
N THR A 12 -43.62 12.50 -18.06
CA THR A 12 -43.16 11.68 -16.94
C THR A 12 -41.83 10.99 -17.22
N ALA A 13 -41.55 10.57 -18.45
CA ALA A 13 -40.28 10.00 -18.83
C ALA A 13 -39.12 11.01 -18.83
N GLY A 14 -39.40 12.25 -19.29
CA GLY A 14 -38.42 13.35 -19.28
C GLY A 14 -38.05 13.82 -17.85
N ALA A 15 -39.03 13.85 -16.94
CA ALA A 15 -38.80 14.26 -15.55
C ALA A 15 -37.99 13.23 -14.73
N THR A 16 -38.18 11.95 -15.01
CA THR A 16 -37.40 10.87 -14.34
C THR A 16 -35.95 10.83 -14.82
N ILE A 17 -35.66 11.06 -16.08
CA ILE A 17 -34.28 11.11 -16.60
C ILE A 17 -33.55 12.35 -16.10
N ALA A 18 -34.21 13.51 -16.02
CA ALA A 18 -33.65 14.75 -15.48
C ALA A 18 -33.37 14.62 -13.95
N ALA A 19 -34.22 13.94 -13.18
CA ALA A 19 -34.09 13.75 -11.77
C ALA A 19 -32.92 12.75 -11.42
N THR A 20 -32.70 11.72 -12.25
CA THR A 20 -31.58 10.82 -12.11
C THR A 20 -30.23 11.47 -12.47
N ALA A 21 -30.20 12.28 -13.53
CA ALA A 21 -29.00 13.04 -13.91
C ALA A 21 -28.65 14.12 -12.87
N ALA A 22 -29.64 14.79 -12.28
CA ALA A 22 -29.42 15.75 -11.19
C ALA A 22 -28.92 15.10 -9.89
N ARG A 23 -29.37 13.89 -9.58
CA ARG A 23 -28.85 13.11 -8.44
C ARG A 23 -27.41 12.61 -8.67
N ALA A 24 -27.08 12.18 -9.89
CA ALA A 24 -25.75 11.66 -10.24
C ALA A 24 -24.64 12.73 -10.18
N GLN A 25 -24.96 14.02 -10.02
CA GLN A 25 -23.97 15.10 -9.91
C GLN A 25 -23.99 15.86 -8.58
N SER A 26 -24.87 15.49 -7.66
CA SER A 26 -25.05 16.23 -6.40
C SER A 26 -23.81 16.24 -5.51
N TRP A 27 -22.95 15.22 -5.59
CA TRP A 27 -21.74 15.13 -4.78
C TRP A 27 -20.57 16.00 -5.29
N LYS A 28 -20.55 16.38 -6.59
CA LYS A 28 -19.45 17.18 -7.18
C LYS A 28 -19.27 18.54 -6.52
N ALA A 29 -20.37 19.18 -6.12
CA ALA A 29 -20.32 20.45 -5.40
C ALA A 29 -19.70 20.28 -3.99
N LYS A 30 -19.94 19.15 -3.34
CA LYS A 30 -19.41 18.85 -2.01
C LYS A 30 -17.95 18.33 -2.05
N TYR A 31 -17.58 17.64 -3.14
CA TYR A 31 -16.25 17.05 -3.34
C TYR A 31 -15.65 17.57 -4.66
N PRO A 32 -15.28 18.86 -4.75
CA PRO A 32 -14.64 19.44 -5.94
C PRO A 32 -13.25 18.87 -6.17
N GLU A 33 -12.66 18.29 -5.14
CA GLU A 33 -11.35 17.63 -5.14
C GLU A 33 -11.39 16.40 -4.24
N LEU A 34 -10.78 15.31 -4.69
CA LEU A 34 -10.52 14.11 -3.90
C LEU A 34 -9.03 14.00 -3.59
N ILE A 35 -8.69 13.81 -2.34
CA ILE A 35 -7.31 13.54 -1.94
C ILE A 35 -7.11 12.03 -1.92
N TYR A 36 -6.19 11.55 -2.74
CA TYR A 36 -5.70 10.18 -2.75
C TYR A 36 -4.31 10.13 -2.12
N ALA A 37 -4.15 9.37 -1.04
CA ALA A 37 -2.88 9.24 -0.35
C ALA A 37 -2.31 7.84 -0.42
N VAL A 38 -0.99 7.74 -0.37
CA VAL A 38 -0.27 6.46 -0.33
C VAL A 38 0.71 6.45 0.83
N CYS A 39 0.86 5.28 1.47
CA CYS A 39 1.89 5.08 2.48
C CYS A 39 3.29 5.20 1.86
N PRO A 40 4.27 5.79 2.57
CA PRO A 40 5.59 6.10 2.02
C PRO A 40 6.49 4.86 2.00
N ALA A 41 6.19 3.90 1.11
CA ALA A 41 7.05 2.73 0.90
C ALA A 41 8.30 3.06 0.07
N GLU A 42 8.20 4.08 -0.79
CA GLU A 42 9.21 4.53 -1.74
C GLU A 42 9.49 6.04 -1.56
N ASN A 43 10.55 6.55 -2.18
CA ASN A 43 10.85 7.97 -2.21
C ASN A 43 9.80 8.77 -3.01
N ALA A 44 9.52 9.98 -2.57
CA ALA A 44 8.45 10.81 -3.11
C ALA A 44 8.55 11.08 -4.62
N SER A 45 9.75 11.26 -5.18
CA SER A 45 9.94 11.49 -6.62
C SER A 45 9.51 10.29 -7.45
N GLY A 46 9.92 9.08 -7.07
CA GLY A 46 9.56 7.84 -7.77
C GLY A 46 8.07 7.54 -7.71
N VAL A 47 7.43 7.86 -6.57
CA VAL A 47 5.98 7.73 -6.40
C VAL A 47 5.25 8.71 -7.32
N ASN A 48 5.64 9.99 -7.35
CA ASN A 48 5.00 10.99 -8.21
C ASN A 48 5.04 10.58 -9.69
N ASP A 49 6.21 10.18 -10.20
CA ASP A 49 6.36 9.79 -11.60
C ASP A 49 5.49 8.58 -11.97
N ARG A 50 5.37 7.62 -11.04
CA ARG A 50 4.62 6.39 -11.24
C ARG A 50 3.12 6.62 -11.16
N TYR A 51 2.66 7.47 -10.24
CA TYR A 51 1.24 7.74 -10.02
C TYR A 51 0.65 8.80 -10.94
N ALA A 52 1.43 9.73 -11.48
CA ALA A 52 0.90 10.88 -12.23
C ALA A 52 -0.08 10.49 -13.36
N PRO A 53 0.21 9.54 -14.27
CA PRO A 53 -0.74 9.15 -15.32
C PRO A 53 -2.02 8.52 -14.74
N PHE A 54 -1.90 7.77 -13.64
CA PHE A 54 -3.05 7.15 -13.00
C PHE A 54 -3.95 8.20 -12.32
N ILE A 55 -3.39 9.23 -11.70
CA ILE A 55 -4.13 10.36 -11.12
C ILE A 55 -4.89 11.14 -12.21
N GLU A 56 -4.27 11.35 -13.36
CA GLU A 56 -4.93 11.95 -14.52
C GLU A 56 -6.09 11.08 -15.02
N TYR A 57 -5.88 9.78 -15.12
CA TYR A 57 -6.92 8.83 -15.49
C TYR A 57 -8.09 8.87 -14.48
N LEU A 58 -7.82 8.82 -13.17
CA LEU A 58 -8.86 8.91 -12.14
C LEU A 58 -9.63 10.22 -12.23
N THR A 59 -8.93 11.35 -12.43
CA THR A 59 -9.55 12.67 -12.57
C THR A 59 -10.54 12.70 -13.74
N ARG A 60 -10.14 12.20 -14.90
CA ARG A 60 -11.02 12.13 -16.09
C ARG A 60 -12.19 11.18 -15.88
N THR A 61 -11.95 10.01 -15.29
CA THR A 61 -12.95 8.94 -15.18
C THR A 61 -13.99 9.23 -14.10
N ILE A 62 -13.57 9.73 -12.95
CA ILE A 62 -14.48 10.10 -11.84
C ILE A 62 -15.18 11.44 -12.15
N GLY A 63 -14.52 12.30 -12.90
CA GLY A 63 -15.07 13.61 -13.30
C GLY A 63 -14.99 14.66 -12.18
N THR A 64 -14.03 14.51 -11.25
CA THR A 64 -13.62 15.51 -10.26
C THR A 64 -12.11 15.45 -10.12
N LYS A 65 -11.48 16.54 -9.72
CA LYS A 65 -10.03 16.59 -9.51
C LYS A 65 -9.60 15.55 -8.48
N VAL A 66 -8.59 14.75 -8.81
CA VAL A 66 -7.92 13.85 -7.87
C VAL A 66 -6.51 14.37 -7.66
N THR A 67 -6.11 14.54 -6.41
CA THR A 67 -4.76 15.01 -6.04
C THR A 67 -4.05 13.92 -5.24
N LEU A 68 -2.88 13.52 -5.70
CA LEU A 68 -2.01 12.59 -4.97
C LEU A 68 -1.38 13.31 -3.78
N ARG A 69 -1.39 12.64 -2.62
CA ARG A 69 -0.62 13.04 -1.45
C ARG A 69 0.27 11.90 -1.03
N ILE A 70 1.58 12.13 -1.07
CA ILE A 70 2.56 11.21 -0.49
C ILE A 70 2.66 11.60 0.98
N ALA A 71 2.34 10.67 1.86
CA ALA A 71 2.39 10.90 3.29
C ALA A 71 3.84 10.89 3.81
N ASN A 72 4.12 11.61 4.89
CA ASN A 72 5.44 11.63 5.50
C ASN A 72 5.75 10.31 6.24
N ASP A 73 4.70 9.66 6.77
CA ASP A 73 4.76 8.38 7.44
C ASP A 73 3.42 7.62 7.27
N TYR A 74 3.38 6.37 7.70
CA TYR A 74 2.19 5.53 7.62
C TYR A 74 1.03 6.04 8.49
N ALA A 75 1.34 6.65 9.64
CA ALA A 75 0.33 7.19 10.56
C ALA A 75 -0.38 8.39 9.94
N ALA A 76 0.30 9.19 9.11
CA ALA A 76 -0.31 10.34 8.44
C ALA A 76 -1.45 9.97 7.49
N VAL A 77 -1.39 8.80 6.84
CA VAL A 77 -2.51 8.29 6.02
C VAL A 77 -3.70 7.90 6.91
N ILE A 78 -3.43 7.22 8.03
CA ILE A 78 -4.45 6.80 9.02
C ILE A 78 -5.17 8.04 9.57
N GLU A 79 -4.43 9.02 10.06
CA GLU A 79 -4.99 10.24 10.66
C GLU A 79 -5.64 11.15 9.62
N GLY A 80 -5.10 11.18 8.40
CA GLY A 80 -5.71 11.91 7.30
C GLY A 80 -7.10 11.38 6.91
N GLN A 81 -7.29 10.05 6.91
CA GLN A 81 -8.62 9.45 6.75
C GLN A 81 -9.49 9.62 8.00
N ARG A 82 -8.93 9.52 9.21
CA ARG A 82 -9.67 9.78 10.46
C ARG A 82 -10.30 11.16 10.46
N SER A 83 -9.56 12.17 10.04
CA SER A 83 -10.01 13.57 9.97
C SER A 83 -10.85 13.90 8.75
N GLY A 84 -10.99 12.97 7.79
CA GLY A 84 -11.70 13.20 6.53
C GLY A 84 -10.91 14.03 5.49
N ASN A 85 -9.64 14.34 5.74
CA ASN A 85 -8.77 15.09 4.83
C ASN A 85 -8.18 14.22 3.71
N ILE A 86 -8.23 12.89 3.85
CA ILE A 86 -7.85 11.91 2.83
C ILE A 86 -9.09 11.08 2.52
N HIS A 87 -9.53 11.12 1.25
CA HIS A 87 -10.73 10.44 0.79
C HIS A 87 -10.48 9.00 0.36
N ILE A 88 -9.31 8.76 -0.26
CA ILE A 88 -8.86 7.45 -0.75
C ILE A 88 -7.44 7.22 -0.22
N GLY A 89 -7.17 6.02 0.29
CA GLY A 89 -5.85 5.66 0.81
C GLY A 89 -5.41 4.28 0.32
N THR A 90 -4.21 4.17 -0.26
CA THR A 90 -3.54 2.89 -0.43
C THR A 90 -2.66 2.62 0.77
N TYR A 91 -2.92 1.52 1.44
CA TYR A 91 -2.29 1.13 2.70
C TYR A 91 -1.44 -0.12 2.54
N GLY A 92 -0.39 -0.24 3.37
CA GLY A 92 0.05 -1.59 3.72
C GLY A 92 -1.00 -2.29 4.61
N PRO A 93 -1.13 -3.61 4.56
CA PRO A 93 -2.19 -4.33 5.31
C PRO A 93 -2.22 -4.02 6.82
N ALA A 94 -1.05 -3.89 7.48
CA ALA A 94 -0.99 -3.55 8.89
C ALA A 94 -1.48 -2.11 9.18
N ALA A 95 -1.14 -1.15 8.32
CA ALA A 95 -1.63 0.23 8.47
C ALA A 95 -3.15 0.29 8.30
N PHE A 96 -3.72 -0.44 7.33
CA PHE A 96 -5.17 -0.57 7.17
C PHE A 96 -5.83 -1.22 8.40
N ALA A 97 -5.27 -2.34 8.86
CA ALA A 97 -5.74 -3.01 10.07
C ALA A 97 -5.67 -2.08 11.29
N ARG A 98 -4.61 -1.29 11.44
CA ARG A 98 -4.47 -0.27 12.47
C ARG A 98 -5.54 0.80 12.37
N ALA A 99 -5.80 1.32 11.18
CA ALA A 99 -6.86 2.29 10.92
C ALA A 99 -8.22 1.74 11.40
N ARG A 100 -8.57 0.51 10.99
CA ARG A 100 -9.82 -0.15 11.41
C ARG A 100 -9.87 -0.38 12.91
N LEU A 101 -8.82 -0.92 13.51
CA LEU A 101 -8.74 -1.22 14.95
C LEU A 101 -8.89 0.04 15.80
N THR A 102 -8.42 1.17 15.34
CA THR A 102 -8.53 2.47 16.04
C THR A 102 -9.77 3.26 15.67
N GLY A 103 -10.73 2.66 14.93
CA GLY A 103 -12.05 3.22 14.67
C GLY A 103 -12.12 4.20 13.48
N VAL A 104 -11.12 4.24 12.60
CA VAL A 104 -11.20 5.00 11.35
C VAL A 104 -12.29 4.39 10.46
N LYS A 105 -13.22 5.24 9.99
CA LYS A 105 -14.34 4.84 9.14
C LYS A 105 -13.88 4.78 7.67
N THR A 106 -13.29 3.64 7.29
CA THR A 106 -12.72 3.39 5.96
C THR A 106 -13.05 1.98 5.49
N ASP A 107 -13.38 1.84 4.19
CA ASP A 107 -13.74 0.58 3.54
C ASP A 107 -12.71 0.22 2.49
N ALA A 108 -12.08 -0.95 2.62
CA ALA A 108 -11.31 -1.56 1.54
C ALA A 108 -12.24 -1.89 0.36
N PHE A 109 -11.82 -1.58 -0.86
CA PHE A 109 -12.65 -1.79 -2.04
C PHE A 109 -11.93 -2.46 -3.21
N VAL A 110 -10.60 -2.32 -3.32
CA VAL A 110 -9.77 -3.05 -4.27
C VAL A 110 -8.49 -3.57 -3.62
N ILE A 111 -7.98 -4.67 -4.15
CA ILE A 111 -6.72 -5.31 -3.78
C ILE A 111 -5.87 -5.50 -5.02
N GLU A 112 -4.56 -5.28 -4.87
CA GLU A 112 -3.55 -5.58 -5.89
C GLU A 112 -3.51 -7.10 -6.17
N VAL A 113 -3.31 -7.47 -7.44
CA VAL A 113 -3.19 -8.86 -7.90
C VAL A 113 -1.88 -8.98 -8.64
N ASN A 114 -0.97 -9.81 -8.15
CA ASN A 114 0.34 -10.00 -8.73
C ASN A 114 0.27 -10.60 -10.15
N SER A 115 1.35 -10.53 -10.91
CA SER A 115 1.42 -11.07 -12.28
C SER A 115 1.10 -12.56 -12.38
N ASP A 116 1.34 -13.33 -11.32
CA ASP A 116 1.01 -14.77 -11.22
C ASP A 116 -0.45 -15.03 -10.75
N GLY A 117 -1.24 -13.98 -10.53
CA GLY A 117 -2.62 -14.06 -10.05
C GLY A 117 -2.76 -14.18 -8.53
N SER A 118 -1.67 -14.28 -7.79
CA SER A 118 -1.71 -14.30 -6.33
C SER A 118 -2.09 -12.93 -5.76
N LYS A 119 -2.62 -12.91 -4.53
CA LYS A 119 -2.99 -11.70 -3.79
C LYS A 119 -2.22 -11.61 -2.49
N GLY A 120 -0.94 -11.93 -2.56
CA GLY A 120 -0.10 -11.96 -1.37
C GLY A 120 1.37 -11.77 -1.72
N TYR A 121 2.12 -11.34 -0.73
CA TYR A 121 3.55 -11.07 -0.80
C TYR A 121 4.22 -11.51 0.51
N TYR A 122 5.51 -11.27 0.66
CA TYR A 122 6.28 -11.75 1.80
C TYR A 122 7.10 -10.63 2.44
N SER A 123 7.40 -10.80 3.71
CA SER A 123 8.50 -10.14 4.37
C SER A 123 9.76 -10.99 4.23
N VAL A 124 10.88 -10.35 3.91
CA VAL A 124 12.19 -11.01 3.83
C VAL A 124 13.22 -10.25 4.63
N PHE A 125 14.26 -10.97 5.10
CA PHE A 125 15.45 -10.38 5.68
C PHE A 125 16.57 -10.46 4.66
N TYR A 126 17.04 -9.30 4.21
CA TYR A 126 18.23 -9.17 3.39
C TYR A 126 19.45 -8.95 4.23
N VAL A 127 20.53 -9.61 3.85
CA VAL A 127 21.91 -9.35 4.31
C VAL A 127 22.80 -9.13 3.09
N LYS A 128 23.99 -8.52 3.26
CA LYS A 128 24.98 -8.48 2.18
C LYS A 128 25.46 -9.89 1.87
N ALA A 129 25.58 -10.26 0.58
CA ALA A 129 26.10 -11.57 0.17
C ALA A 129 27.56 -11.79 0.61
N SER A 130 28.33 -10.71 0.74
CA SER A 130 29.71 -10.73 1.26
C SER A 130 29.79 -10.94 2.78
N SER A 131 28.67 -10.83 3.52
CA SER A 131 28.66 -11.07 4.97
C SER A 131 28.72 -12.56 5.29
N PRO A 132 29.20 -12.93 6.49
CA PRO A 132 29.23 -14.33 6.93
C PRO A 132 27.85 -14.88 7.28
N TYR A 133 26.79 -14.06 7.30
CA TYR A 133 25.46 -14.42 7.79
C TYR A 133 24.73 -15.31 6.79
N GLN A 134 24.39 -16.55 7.20
CA GLN A 134 23.68 -17.54 6.38
C GLN A 134 22.27 -17.84 6.90
N LYS A 135 22.02 -17.60 8.19
CA LYS A 135 20.78 -17.90 8.90
C LYS A 135 20.54 -16.86 9.99
N ILE A 136 19.33 -16.85 10.53
CA ILE A 136 18.91 -15.84 11.49
C ILE A 136 19.77 -15.84 12.77
N GLU A 137 20.22 -17.01 13.21
CA GLU A 137 21.02 -17.16 14.43
C GLU A 137 22.36 -16.42 14.33
N ASP A 138 22.92 -16.27 13.13
CA ASP A 138 24.18 -15.56 12.88
C ASP A 138 24.06 -14.05 13.14
N LEU A 139 22.82 -13.55 13.26
CA LEU A 139 22.54 -12.13 13.48
C LEU A 139 22.41 -11.74 14.95
N LYS A 140 22.68 -12.66 15.90
CA LYS A 140 22.65 -12.32 17.32
C LYS A 140 23.63 -11.19 17.63
N GLY A 141 23.13 -10.13 18.27
CA GLY A 141 23.92 -8.94 18.61
C GLY A 141 24.23 -8.03 17.42
N LYS A 142 23.57 -8.22 16.27
CA LYS A 142 23.70 -7.39 15.07
C LYS A 142 22.63 -6.29 15.01
N ASN A 143 22.75 -5.35 14.06
CA ASN A 143 21.82 -4.26 13.89
C ASN A 143 20.78 -4.60 12.81
N LEU A 144 19.50 -4.49 13.18
CA LEU A 144 18.35 -4.74 12.31
C LEU A 144 17.71 -3.43 11.86
N ALA A 145 17.57 -3.24 10.55
CA ALA A 145 16.70 -2.20 10.00
C ALA A 145 15.26 -2.70 9.91
N LEU A 146 14.36 -1.99 10.55
CA LEU A 146 12.90 -2.08 10.41
C LEU A 146 12.39 -0.80 9.73
N VAL A 147 11.18 -0.85 9.14
CA VAL A 147 10.66 0.27 8.34
C VAL A 147 9.89 1.27 9.21
N ASP A 148 8.66 0.93 9.58
CA ASP A 148 7.72 1.79 10.32
C ASP A 148 6.81 0.88 11.16
N PRO A 149 6.45 1.23 12.40
CA PRO A 149 5.57 0.41 13.24
C PRO A 149 4.22 0.03 12.60
N ASN A 150 3.76 0.76 11.59
CA ASN A 150 2.57 0.43 10.82
C ASN A 150 2.87 -0.33 9.51
N SER A 151 4.13 -0.58 9.18
CA SER A 151 4.49 -1.43 8.03
C SER A 151 4.22 -2.91 8.34
N THR A 152 3.64 -3.63 7.37
CA THR A 152 3.41 -5.08 7.50
C THR A 152 4.71 -5.84 7.35
N SER A 153 5.31 -5.81 6.16
CA SER A 153 6.53 -6.57 5.83
C SER A 153 7.82 -5.95 6.37
N GLY A 154 7.80 -4.66 6.69
CA GLY A 154 8.96 -3.98 7.25
C GLY A 154 9.01 -3.94 8.78
N TYR A 155 7.94 -4.38 9.47
CA TYR A 155 7.91 -4.31 10.93
C TYR A 155 7.09 -5.43 11.58
N ASN A 156 5.78 -5.49 11.34
CA ASN A 156 4.91 -6.40 12.10
C ASN A 156 5.17 -7.86 11.77
N MET A 157 5.28 -8.23 10.49
CA MET A 157 5.55 -9.60 10.08
C MET A 157 6.98 -10.06 10.44
N PRO A 158 8.05 -9.26 10.27
CA PRO A 158 9.36 -9.56 10.82
C PRO A 158 9.35 -9.94 12.29
N LEU A 159 8.77 -9.10 13.16
CA LEU A 159 8.72 -9.35 14.60
C LEU A 159 7.88 -10.57 14.96
N TYR A 160 6.76 -10.78 14.25
CA TYR A 160 5.93 -11.98 14.39
C TYR A 160 6.70 -13.24 14.00
N THR A 161 7.39 -13.23 12.85
CA THR A 161 8.15 -14.38 12.35
C THR A 161 9.28 -14.74 13.29
N LEU A 162 10.04 -13.75 13.78
CA LEU A 162 11.08 -13.97 14.79
C LEU A 162 10.51 -14.59 16.07
N ASN A 163 9.37 -14.08 16.55
CA ASN A 163 8.75 -14.61 17.75
C ASN A 163 8.27 -16.06 17.58
N LYS A 164 7.74 -16.45 16.39
CA LYS A 164 7.43 -17.86 16.07
C LYS A 164 8.66 -18.77 16.16
N MET A 165 9.84 -18.23 15.90
CA MET A 165 11.13 -18.96 16.03
C MET A 165 11.69 -18.90 17.46
N GLY A 166 10.94 -18.37 18.44
CA GLY A 166 11.40 -18.21 19.82
C GLY A 166 12.36 -17.03 20.03
N ILE A 167 12.49 -16.15 19.05
CA ILE A 167 13.40 -15.00 19.08
C ILE A 167 12.63 -13.73 19.47
N THR A 168 13.01 -13.13 20.60
CA THR A 168 12.55 -11.78 20.96
C THR A 168 13.53 -10.77 20.36
N ALA A 169 13.09 -9.99 19.37
CA ALA A 169 13.96 -9.11 18.58
C ALA A 169 14.79 -8.16 19.47
N SER A 170 14.15 -7.45 20.41
CA SER A 170 14.81 -6.50 21.34
C SER A 170 15.88 -7.11 22.26
N LYS A 171 15.88 -8.44 22.45
CA LYS A 171 16.90 -9.17 23.21
C LYS A 171 17.93 -9.86 22.33
N PHE A 172 17.60 -10.03 21.07
CA PHE A 172 18.42 -10.77 20.11
C PHE A 172 19.34 -9.84 19.32
N PHE A 173 18.79 -8.73 18.80
CA PHE A 173 19.55 -7.72 18.08
C PHE A 173 20.19 -6.72 19.05
N ASN A 174 21.32 -6.15 18.65
CA ASN A 174 21.96 -5.06 19.37
C ASN A 174 21.14 -3.77 19.26
N LYS A 175 20.60 -3.50 18.05
CA LYS A 175 19.78 -2.33 17.76
C LYS A 175 18.69 -2.70 16.74
N GLU A 176 17.48 -2.20 16.98
CA GLU A 176 16.38 -2.13 16.00
C GLU A 176 16.29 -0.69 15.50
N GLU A 177 16.66 -0.44 14.26
CA GLU A 177 16.64 0.89 13.65
C GLU A 177 15.38 1.08 12.82
N ILE A 178 14.59 2.10 13.14
CA ILE A 178 13.39 2.47 12.36
C ILE A 178 13.81 3.42 11.24
N THR A 179 13.76 2.97 10.00
CA THR A 179 14.27 3.67 8.83
C THR A 179 13.22 4.55 8.11
N GLY A 180 11.93 4.40 8.46
CA GLY A 180 10.82 5.17 7.92
C GLY A 180 10.29 4.68 6.56
N SER A 181 11.13 4.10 5.71
CA SER A 181 10.73 3.54 4.40
C SER A 181 11.48 2.26 4.05
N HIS A 182 10.90 1.47 3.14
CA HIS A 182 11.54 0.27 2.62
C HIS A 182 12.84 0.57 1.86
N GLU A 183 12.87 1.69 1.12
CA GLU A 183 14.07 2.13 0.42
C GLU A 183 15.19 2.50 1.39
N ASN A 184 14.88 3.23 2.46
CA ASN A 184 15.88 3.60 3.47
C ASN A 184 16.46 2.36 4.17
N ALA A 185 15.66 1.31 4.42
CA ALA A 185 16.14 0.06 4.99
C ALA A 185 17.15 -0.64 4.07
N VAL A 186 16.89 -0.67 2.75
CA VAL A 186 17.84 -1.20 1.76
C VAL A 186 19.11 -0.34 1.70
N LEU A 187 18.97 0.99 1.70
CA LEU A 187 20.14 1.90 1.67
C LEU A 187 21.00 1.75 2.92
N ALA A 188 20.41 1.64 4.10
CA ALA A 188 21.13 1.40 5.35
C ALA A 188 21.95 0.09 5.28
N LEU A 189 21.36 -1.00 4.76
CA LEU A 189 22.06 -2.25 4.53
C LEU A 189 23.17 -2.11 3.48
N ALA A 190 22.89 -1.47 2.34
CA ALA A 190 23.86 -1.27 1.27
C ALA A 190 25.09 -0.50 1.75
N GLN A 191 24.87 0.54 2.56
CA GLN A 191 25.93 1.38 3.13
C GLN A 191 26.64 0.72 4.33
N GLY A 192 26.09 -0.37 4.89
CA GLY A 192 26.68 -1.10 6.02
C GLY A 192 26.44 -0.46 7.39
N THR A 193 25.43 0.42 7.52
CA THR A 193 25.03 0.99 8.81
C THR A 193 24.22 -0.02 9.63
N VAL A 194 23.61 -1.00 8.98
CA VAL A 194 22.95 -2.16 9.59
C VAL A 194 23.46 -3.45 8.96
N ASP A 195 23.27 -4.57 9.67
CA ASP A 195 23.70 -5.90 9.25
C ASP A 195 22.61 -6.64 8.46
N VAL A 196 21.35 -6.33 8.74
CA VAL A 196 20.16 -6.97 8.14
C VAL A 196 19.04 -5.95 7.97
N ALA A 197 18.27 -6.09 6.90
CA ALA A 197 17.12 -5.22 6.62
C ALA A 197 15.85 -6.03 6.31
N ALA A 198 14.76 -5.72 7.01
CA ALA A 198 13.44 -6.24 6.71
C ALA A 198 12.84 -5.49 5.51
N ASN A 199 12.25 -6.22 4.56
CA ASN A 199 11.69 -5.61 3.36
C ASN A 199 10.56 -6.45 2.74
N TRP A 200 9.83 -5.89 1.76
CA TRP A 200 8.85 -6.63 1.00
C TRP A 200 9.44 -7.32 -0.23
N TRP A 201 8.88 -8.48 -0.59
CA TRP A 201 9.30 -9.30 -1.69
C TRP A 201 8.12 -10.13 -2.25
N ASN A 202 7.93 -10.12 -3.56
CA ASN A 202 6.97 -10.97 -4.28
C ASN A 202 7.69 -12.10 -5.00
N ALA A 203 8.67 -11.73 -5.84
CA ALA A 203 9.41 -12.61 -6.71
C ALA A 203 10.86 -12.12 -6.87
N PRO A 204 11.76 -12.92 -7.45
CA PRO A 204 13.15 -12.49 -7.70
C PRO A 204 13.26 -11.20 -8.51
N ASP A 205 12.30 -10.95 -9.41
CA ASP A 205 12.22 -9.77 -10.28
C ASP A 205 11.17 -8.76 -9.82
N ASP A 206 10.54 -8.98 -8.67
CA ASP A 206 9.54 -8.08 -8.09
C ASP A 206 9.71 -7.96 -6.57
N SER A 207 10.50 -7.00 -6.16
CA SER A 207 10.75 -6.61 -4.78
C SER A 207 11.15 -5.14 -4.71
N ASN A 208 11.11 -4.54 -3.53
CA ASN A 208 11.64 -3.19 -3.35
C ASN A 208 13.11 -3.10 -3.78
N LEU A 209 13.93 -4.08 -3.38
CA LEU A 209 15.34 -4.13 -3.76
C LEU A 209 15.49 -4.12 -5.29
N THR A 210 14.75 -4.95 -6.01
CA THR A 210 14.81 -5.03 -7.47
C THR A 210 14.40 -3.71 -8.13
N ARG A 211 13.33 -3.08 -7.64
CA ARG A 211 12.88 -1.76 -8.13
C ARG A 211 13.97 -0.69 -7.96
N MET A 212 14.62 -0.67 -6.81
CA MET A 212 15.71 0.28 -6.52
C MET A 212 16.95 0.02 -7.39
N LEU A 213 17.31 -1.24 -7.59
CA LEU A 213 18.44 -1.63 -8.46
C LEU A 213 18.18 -1.22 -9.91
N ASN A 214 16.99 -1.44 -10.43
CA ASN A 214 16.61 -1.02 -11.79
C ASN A 214 16.67 0.50 -12.00
N LYS A 215 16.51 1.28 -10.91
CA LYS A 215 16.65 2.74 -10.90
C LYS A 215 18.08 3.22 -10.57
N ASN A 216 19.05 2.32 -10.44
CA ASN A 216 20.45 2.62 -10.05
C ASN A 216 20.56 3.38 -8.70
N MET A 217 19.64 3.13 -7.77
CA MET A 217 19.57 3.82 -6.48
C MET A 217 20.45 3.17 -5.40
N VAL A 218 20.88 1.92 -5.59
CA VAL A 218 21.58 1.16 -4.54
C VAL A 218 23.08 1.19 -4.77
N LYS A 219 23.80 1.83 -3.85
CA LYS A 219 25.25 1.96 -3.87
C LYS A 219 25.85 1.60 -2.51
N ASP A 220 27.08 1.09 -2.51
CA ASP A 220 27.84 0.87 -1.26
C ASP A 220 28.31 2.20 -0.64
N SER A 221 29.00 2.10 0.49
CA SER A 221 29.57 3.27 1.20
C SER A 221 30.64 4.03 0.42
N ASN A 222 31.21 3.42 -0.64
CA ASN A 222 32.20 4.03 -1.53
C ASN A 222 31.55 4.63 -2.78
N GLY A 223 30.20 4.55 -2.92
CA GLY A 223 29.47 5.03 -4.07
C GLY A 223 29.41 4.05 -5.26
N ASN A 224 29.92 2.82 -5.12
CA ASN A 224 29.88 1.83 -6.18
C ASN A 224 28.46 1.24 -6.29
N PRO A 225 27.91 1.10 -7.53
CA PRO A 225 26.60 0.50 -7.72
C PRO A 225 26.63 -0.99 -7.34
N LEU A 226 25.60 -1.41 -6.62
CA LEU A 226 25.38 -2.79 -6.21
C LEU A 226 24.42 -3.51 -7.15
N LYS A 227 24.49 -4.85 -7.16
CA LYS A 227 23.67 -5.76 -7.97
C LYS A 227 22.81 -6.63 -7.02
N GLN A 228 21.82 -7.30 -7.56
CA GLN A 228 20.98 -8.21 -6.80
C GLN A 228 21.78 -9.35 -6.15
N SER A 229 22.83 -9.85 -6.83
CA SER A 229 23.74 -10.87 -6.29
C SER A 229 24.55 -10.41 -5.08
N ASP A 230 24.62 -9.10 -4.81
CA ASP A 230 25.32 -8.57 -3.63
C ASP A 230 24.45 -8.64 -2.36
N PHE A 231 23.23 -9.15 -2.48
CA PHE A 231 22.28 -9.36 -1.39
C PHE A 231 21.82 -10.81 -1.33
N ARG A 232 21.53 -11.27 -0.12
CA ARG A 232 21.01 -12.61 0.16
C ARG A 232 19.78 -12.50 1.06
N ILE A 233 18.76 -13.29 0.76
CA ILE A 233 17.62 -13.51 1.65
C ILE A 233 17.97 -14.65 2.58
N ILE A 234 17.91 -14.44 3.90
CA ILE A 234 18.18 -15.45 4.93
C ILE A 234 16.94 -15.86 5.70
N LEU A 235 15.86 -15.09 5.57
CA LEU A 235 14.56 -15.41 6.17
C LEU A 235 13.45 -14.90 5.26
N LYS A 236 12.41 -15.71 5.08
CA LYS A 236 11.16 -15.37 4.39
C LYS A 236 9.99 -15.72 5.29
N SER A 237 9.03 -14.81 5.43
CA SER A 237 7.86 -14.99 6.28
C SER A 237 6.81 -15.92 5.65
N ASP A 238 5.75 -16.22 6.41
CA ASP A 238 4.47 -16.64 5.85
C ASP A 238 3.93 -15.55 4.90
N ILE A 239 2.99 -15.96 4.02
CA ILE A 239 2.39 -15.04 3.06
C ILE A 239 1.58 -13.94 3.77
N ILE A 240 1.67 -12.74 3.25
CA ILE A 240 0.94 -11.55 3.69
C ILE A 240 -0.08 -11.22 2.60
N ILE A 241 -1.32 -10.94 2.95
CA ILE A 241 -2.32 -10.43 1.99
C ILE A 241 -1.84 -9.12 1.36
N ASN A 242 -2.09 -8.91 0.06
CA ASN A 242 -1.70 -7.68 -0.64
C ASN A 242 -2.38 -6.42 -0.08
N SER A 243 -1.81 -5.30 -0.43
CA SER A 243 -2.22 -3.95 -0.02
C SER A 243 -3.64 -3.63 -0.46
N PRO A 244 -4.51 -3.12 0.43
CA PRO A 244 -5.79 -2.58 0.02
C PRO A 244 -5.68 -1.13 -0.40
N THR A 245 -6.49 -0.73 -1.38
CA THR A 245 -6.94 0.66 -1.48
C THR A 245 -8.31 0.78 -0.81
N ALA A 246 -8.44 1.76 0.06
CA ALA A 246 -9.63 1.98 0.87
C ALA A 246 -10.15 3.41 0.71
N MET A 247 -11.45 3.61 0.88
CA MET A 247 -12.09 4.92 0.82
C MET A 247 -12.91 5.19 2.08
N LEU A 248 -13.18 6.45 2.38
CA LEU A 248 -14.02 6.82 3.53
C LEU A 248 -15.42 6.20 3.41
N GLU A 249 -15.91 5.62 4.50
CA GLU A 249 -17.26 5.02 4.59
C GLU A 249 -18.38 6.03 4.29
N ASN A 250 -18.19 7.30 4.65
CA ASN A 250 -19.20 8.35 4.58
C ASN A 250 -19.24 9.10 3.24
N LEU A 251 -18.48 8.66 2.22
CA LEU A 251 -18.62 9.19 0.87
C LEU A 251 -20.01 8.84 0.28
N PRO A 252 -20.60 9.73 -0.54
CA PRO A 252 -21.86 9.45 -1.23
C PRO A 252 -21.80 8.11 -2.00
N PRO A 253 -22.88 7.30 -2.00
CA PRO A 253 -22.88 5.99 -2.68
C PRO A 253 -22.49 6.06 -4.16
N ASP A 254 -22.96 7.08 -4.88
CA ASP A 254 -22.66 7.26 -6.30
C ASP A 254 -21.16 7.57 -6.51
N LEU A 255 -20.57 8.37 -5.62
CA LEU A 255 -19.14 8.66 -5.65
C LEU A 255 -18.31 7.41 -5.32
N LYS A 256 -18.71 6.62 -4.29
CA LYS A 256 -18.05 5.34 -3.95
C LYS A 256 -18.07 4.39 -5.15
N THR A 257 -19.21 4.31 -5.87
CA THR A 257 -19.33 3.50 -7.08
C THR A 257 -18.41 4.00 -8.19
N ALA A 258 -18.38 5.32 -8.44
CA ALA A 258 -17.51 5.91 -9.46
C ALA A 258 -16.02 5.65 -9.17
N ILE A 259 -15.58 5.82 -7.91
CA ILE A 259 -14.23 5.52 -7.47
C ILE A 259 -13.91 4.05 -7.69
N LYS A 260 -14.75 3.15 -7.18
CA LYS A 260 -14.53 1.69 -7.29
C LYS A 260 -14.43 1.24 -8.75
N SER A 261 -15.34 1.68 -9.61
CA SER A 261 -15.31 1.36 -11.04
C SER A 261 -14.05 1.90 -11.71
N ALA A 262 -13.64 3.14 -11.41
CA ALA A 262 -12.41 3.71 -11.97
C ALA A 262 -11.18 2.86 -11.64
N PHE A 263 -11.04 2.37 -10.43
CA PHE A 263 -9.92 1.51 -10.04
C PHE A 263 -9.98 0.14 -10.72
N LEU A 264 -11.14 -0.53 -10.74
CA LEU A 264 -11.31 -1.86 -11.32
C LEU A 264 -11.14 -1.86 -12.85
N ASP A 265 -11.56 -0.80 -13.51
CA ASP A 265 -11.52 -0.68 -14.97
C ASP A 265 -10.15 -0.14 -15.49
N ALA A 266 -9.25 0.29 -14.61
CA ALA A 266 -8.03 1.00 -14.99
C ALA A 266 -7.18 0.22 -16.00
N ALA A 267 -6.96 -1.07 -15.77
CA ALA A 267 -6.16 -1.93 -16.64
C ALA A 267 -6.72 -2.04 -18.07
N THR A 268 -8.02 -1.81 -18.26
CA THR A 268 -8.68 -1.89 -19.58
C THR A 268 -8.90 -0.50 -20.19
N LYS A 269 -9.23 0.51 -19.39
CA LYS A 269 -9.56 1.86 -19.87
C LYS A 269 -8.34 2.76 -20.07
N ASP A 270 -7.28 2.53 -19.30
CA ASP A 270 -5.99 3.24 -19.47
C ASP A 270 -4.83 2.29 -19.09
N LYS A 271 -4.58 1.33 -19.96
CA LYS A 271 -3.56 0.30 -19.76
C LYS A 271 -2.18 0.90 -19.48
N ALA A 272 -1.82 1.98 -20.18
CA ALA A 272 -0.51 2.61 -20.02
C ALA A 272 -0.35 3.22 -18.61
N ALA A 273 -1.37 3.90 -18.10
CA ALA A 273 -1.36 4.44 -16.74
C ALA A 273 -1.32 3.33 -15.69
N PHE A 274 -2.06 2.24 -15.91
CA PHE A 274 -2.07 1.07 -15.01
C PHE A 274 -0.72 0.35 -14.98
N GLU A 275 -0.14 0.05 -16.14
CA GLU A 275 1.17 -0.61 -16.24
C GLU A 275 2.29 0.26 -15.64
N LYS A 276 2.25 1.58 -15.84
CA LYS A 276 3.22 2.48 -15.21
C LYS A 276 3.09 2.49 -13.69
N LEU A 277 1.86 2.48 -13.17
CA LEU A 277 1.60 2.43 -11.74
C LEU A 277 2.13 1.15 -11.09
N SER A 278 1.95 0.00 -11.73
CA SER A 278 2.34 -1.32 -11.23
C SER A 278 3.74 -1.78 -11.64
N ASP A 279 4.50 -0.94 -12.36
CA ASP A 279 5.74 -1.35 -13.04
C ASP A 279 5.55 -2.60 -13.94
N GLY A 280 4.33 -2.78 -14.50
CA GLY A 280 3.95 -3.95 -15.30
C GLY A 280 3.88 -5.27 -14.53
N LYS A 281 3.76 -5.22 -13.19
CA LYS A 281 3.81 -6.39 -12.31
C LYS A 281 2.44 -6.82 -11.78
N ASP A 282 1.37 -6.08 -12.09
CA ASP A 282 0.02 -6.42 -11.65
C ASP A 282 -0.85 -6.94 -12.79
N GLN A 283 -1.75 -7.86 -12.44
CA GLN A 283 -2.97 -8.13 -13.18
C GLN A 283 -4.05 -7.10 -12.82
N PRO A 284 -5.18 -7.02 -13.57
CA PRO A 284 -6.31 -6.16 -13.20
C PRO A 284 -6.71 -6.38 -11.74
N TRP A 285 -6.80 -5.29 -11.00
CA TRP A 285 -7.15 -5.34 -9.58
C TRP A 285 -8.52 -5.93 -9.35
N GLN A 286 -8.73 -6.50 -8.17
CA GLN A 286 -9.97 -7.17 -7.81
C GLN A 286 -10.62 -6.52 -6.59
N THR A 287 -11.91 -6.80 -6.42
CA THR A 287 -12.65 -6.34 -5.24
C THR A 287 -12.16 -7.05 -3.99
N VAL A 288 -12.17 -6.32 -2.88
CA VAL A 288 -11.90 -6.84 -1.55
C VAL A 288 -12.81 -6.15 -0.55
N ASP A 289 -13.02 -6.75 0.60
CA ASP A 289 -13.70 -6.15 1.75
C ASP A 289 -12.81 -6.10 3.00
N ASN A 290 -13.32 -5.46 4.05
CA ASN A 290 -12.60 -5.30 5.30
C ASN A 290 -12.30 -6.63 6.00
N ALA A 291 -13.14 -7.66 5.81
CA ALA A 291 -13.01 -8.95 6.50
C ALA A 291 -11.74 -9.70 6.07
N ALA A 292 -11.28 -9.48 4.83
CA ALA A 292 -10.05 -10.06 4.31
C ALA A 292 -8.81 -9.72 5.16
N TYR A 293 -8.86 -8.63 5.95
CA TYR A 293 -7.75 -8.16 6.77
C TYR A 293 -7.87 -8.51 8.26
N ASN A 294 -8.84 -9.38 8.64
CA ASN A 294 -9.04 -9.77 10.03
C ASN A 294 -7.82 -10.47 10.65
N ASP A 295 -7.09 -11.28 9.88
CA ASP A 295 -5.88 -11.93 10.37
C ASP A 295 -4.72 -10.94 10.53
N THR A 296 -4.68 -9.89 9.70
CA THR A 296 -3.73 -8.79 9.89
C THR A 296 -4.05 -8.00 11.16
N ILE A 297 -5.33 -7.83 11.54
CA ILE A 297 -5.70 -7.22 12.83
C ILE A 297 -5.16 -8.06 13.99
N LYS A 298 -5.31 -9.38 13.95
CA LYS A 298 -4.75 -10.28 14.97
C LYS A 298 -3.23 -10.20 15.04
N LEU A 299 -2.58 -10.12 13.87
CA LEU A 299 -1.12 -9.96 13.78
C LEU A 299 -0.65 -8.69 14.50
N ILE A 300 -1.23 -7.52 14.21
CA ILE A 300 -0.82 -6.26 14.85
C ILE A 300 -1.12 -6.25 16.35
N GLN A 301 -2.26 -6.79 16.78
CA GLN A 301 -2.59 -6.93 18.20
C GLN A 301 -1.57 -7.81 18.94
N PHE A 302 -1.15 -8.91 18.32
CA PHE A 302 -0.11 -9.77 18.86
C PHE A 302 1.24 -9.03 19.00
N VAL A 303 1.69 -8.35 17.96
CA VAL A 303 2.96 -7.60 17.97
C VAL A 303 2.92 -6.44 18.97
N ASP A 304 1.79 -5.74 19.10
CA ASP A 304 1.60 -4.72 20.13
C ASP A 304 1.71 -5.31 21.55
N GLY A 305 1.21 -6.53 21.74
CA GLY A 305 1.35 -7.27 22.99
C GLY A 305 2.81 -7.63 23.30
N LEU A 306 3.62 -8.00 22.29
CA LEU A 306 5.04 -8.26 22.46
C LEU A 306 5.80 -7.00 22.90
N ARG A 307 5.50 -5.87 22.27
CA ARG A 307 6.16 -4.58 22.59
C ARG A 307 5.86 -4.11 24.01
N LYS A 308 4.61 -4.25 24.47
CA LYS A 308 4.22 -3.90 25.85
C LYS A 308 4.93 -4.76 26.91
N LYS A 309 5.30 -6.00 26.57
CA LYS A 309 6.02 -6.89 27.49
C LYS A 309 7.54 -6.63 27.48
N ALA A 310 8.04 -5.96 26.45
CA ALA A 310 9.46 -5.65 26.29
C ALA A 310 9.84 -4.26 26.81
N ALA A 311 8.85 -3.36 27.01
CA ALA A 311 9.00 -2.05 27.64
C ALA A 311 8.87 -2.15 29.15
#